data_d51c2ae2be837d3e455637c457f69c43
#
_entry.id   d51c2ae2be837d3e455637c457f69c43
#
_cell.length_a   1.000
_cell.length_b   1.000
_cell.length_c   1.000
_cell.angle_alpha   90.00
_cell.angle_beta   90.00
_cell.angle_gamma   90.00
#
_symmetry.space_group_name_H-M   'P 1'
#
loop_
_entity.id
_entity.type
_entity.pdbx_description
1 polymer ?
#
loop_
_entity_poly.entity_id
_entity_poly.type
_entity_poly.pdbx_seq_one_letter_code
_entity_poly.pdbx_strand_id
1 'polypeptide(L)'
;MKAHDRPLAISLLLGVSGWVAGVFMLVFVATLFHPDSAGQAAVSGAILLAAAWGLFRVDGDGEQLFVAQLALALSIAGQCLMLYAMSEHARGIAPIASAALLLQSVLALAMPNRLHRTLSTLFASIAWALALRFALFGEPDHWRGDNAAHAASLPAALAGWVFAWGPVAAGLAWAIRTEAGWTARGWAPVLRPIVNGLIVGLAFATLASQPFESFRLFGGSEPSVGGLALWPLLSALSALGAVAAAFALRQRALMAVCVIAVLGHVSRFYYALGASLLIKSALMLAMGAVFIAAARALDSKEHA
;
A
#
# COMPACT_ATOMS: atom_id res chain seq x y z
N MET A 1 -4.36 -33.83 2.47
CA MET A 1 -3.20 -33.11 3.03
C MET A 1 -3.70 -31.75 3.45
N LYS A 2 -3.64 -31.41 4.72
CA LYS A 2 -4.00 -30.06 5.20
C LYS A 2 -3.01 -29.05 4.65
N ALA A 3 -3.45 -27.83 4.38
CA ALA A 3 -2.62 -26.77 3.77
C ALA A 3 -1.26 -26.52 4.50
N HIS A 4 -1.18 -26.91 5.78
CA HIS A 4 0.01 -26.79 6.63
C HIS A 4 1.15 -27.79 6.32
N ASP A 5 0.87 -28.87 5.56
CA ASP A 5 1.83 -29.96 5.32
C ASP A 5 2.45 -29.89 3.92
N ARG A 6 2.19 -28.82 3.16
CA ARG A 6 2.72 -28.71 1.78
C ARG A 6 4.16 -28.19 1.80
N PRO A 7 5.09 -28.84 1.07
CA PRO A 7 6.43 -28.31 0.86
C PRO A 7 6.39 -26.92 0.24
N LEU A 8 7.26 -26.02 0.70
CA LEU A 8 7.33 -24.63 0.25
C LEU A 8 7.46 -24.49 -1.26
N ALA A 9 8.22 -25.41 -1.90
CA ALA A 9 8.40 -25.47 -3.35
C ALA A 9 7.07 -25.71 -4.09
N ILE A 10 6.21 -26.60 -3.59
CA ILE A 10 4.91 -26.86 -4.20
C ILE A 10 3.98 -25.63 -4.03
N SER A 11 4.02 -24.99 -2.88
CA SER A 11 3.23 -23.78 -2.64
C SER A 11 3.67 -22.62 -3.56
N LEU A 12 4.97 -22.45 -3.77
CA LEU A 12 5.53 -21.49 -4.72
C LEU A 12 5.11 -21.79 -6.15
N LEU A 13 5.25 -23.06 -6.57
CA LEU A 13 4.89 -23.49 -7.93
C LEU A 13 3.41 -23.22 -8.22
N LEU A 14 2.52 -23.59 -7.28
CA LEU A 14 1.08 -23.35 -7.42
C LEU A 14 0.74 -21.85 -7.42
N GLY A 15 1.44 -21.05 -6.61
CA GLY A 15 1.29 -19.60 -6.60
C GLY A 15 1.69 -18.98 -7.95
N VAL A 16 2.88 -19.30 -8.44
CA VAL A 16 3.38 -18.80 -9.74
C VAL A 16 2.50 -19.26 -10.88
N SER A 17 2.06 -20.53 -10.90
CA SER A 17 1.18 -21.04 -11.97
C SER A 17 -0.17 -20.31 -12.02
N GLY A 18 -0.73 -19.92 -10.86
CA GLY A 18 -1.95 -19.11 -10.81
C GLY A 18 -1.76 -17.72 -11.42
N TRP A 19 -0.62 -17.07 -11.18
CA TRP A 19 -0.28 -15.79 -11.80
C TRP A 19 -0.06 -15.91 -13.30
N VAL A 20 0.68 -16.94 -13.75
CA VAL A 20 0.90 -17.22 -15.18
C VAL A 20 -0.43 -17.46 -15.89
N ALA A 21 -1.32 -18.27 -15.32
CA ALA A 21 -2.66 -18.48 -15.84
C ALA A 21 -3.47 -17.17 -15.90
N GLY A 22 -3.34 -16.30 -14.91
CA GLY A 22 -3.97 -14.97 -14.90
C GLY A 22 -3.46 -14.07 -16.04
N VAL A 23 -2.14 -14.08 -16.31
CA VAL A 23 -1.56 -13.32 -17.43
C VAL A 23 -2.06 -13.87 -18.77
N PHE A 24 -2.08 -15.20 -18.96
CA PHE A 24 -2.65 -15.80 -20.17
C PHE A 24 -4.13 -15.44 -20.36
N MET A 25 -4.91 -15.45 -19.27
CA MET A 25 -6.31 -15.05 -19.33
C MET A 25 -6.46 -13.57 -19.71
N LEU A 26 -5.59 -12.70 -19.19
CA LEU A 26 -5.60 -11.27 -19.54
C LEU A 26 -5.27 -11.07 -21.02
N VAL A 27 -4.23 -11.77 -21.54
CA VAL A 27 -3.88 -11.74 -22.97
C VAL A 27 -5.03 -12.29 -23.81
N PHE A 28 -5.66 -13.39 -23.39
CA PHE A 28 -6.82 -13.96 -24.07
C PHE A 28 -8.00 -12.98 -24.14
N VAL A 29 -8.34 -12.34 -23.01
CA VAL A 29 -9.39 -11.32 -22.95
C VAL A 29 -9.05 -10.12 -23.84
N ALA A 30 -7.79 -9.65 -23.79
CA ALA A 30 -7.35 -8.53 -24.61
C ALA A 30 -7.40 -8.85 -26.11
N THR A 31 -7.01 -10.07 -26.51
CA THR A 31 -7.03 -10.48 -27.92
C THR A 31 -8.41 -10.84 -28.45
N LEU A 32 -9.28 -11.41 -27.62
CA LEU A 32 -10.62 -11.83 -28.03
C LEU A 32 -11.62 -10.66 -28.05
N PHE A 33 -11.58 -9.81 -27.05
CA PHE A 33 -12.56 -8.73 -26.91
C PHE A 33 -12.08 -7.39 -27.46
N HIS A 34 -10.77 -7.24 -27.73
CA HIS A 34 -10.16 -6.01 -28.24
C HIS A 34 -10.86 -4.78 -27.66
N PRO A 35 -10.67 -4.43 -26.38
CA PRO A 35 -11.42 -3.34 -25.75
C PRO A 35 -10.99 -1.99 -26.34
N ASP A 36 -11.50 -1.68 -27.53
CA ASP A 36 -11.19 -0.46 -28.29
C ASP A 36 -11.92 0.78 -27.74
N SER A 37 -12.76 0.58 -26.74
CA SER A 37 -13.49 1.66 -26.08
C SER A 37 -13.54 1.52 -24.57
N ALA A 38 -13.66 2.64 -23.86
CA ALA A 38 -13.82 2.69 -22.42
C ALA A 38 -14.97 1.80 -21.91
N GLY A 39 -16.08 1.76 -22.66
CA GLY A 39 -17.22 0.91 -22.32
C GLY A 39 -16.91 -0.58 -22.37
N GLN A 40 -16.22 -1.05 -23.42
CA GLN A 40 -15.79 -2.44 -23.52
C GLN A 40 -14.79 -2.81 -22.45
N ALA A 41 -13.82 -1.94 -22.14
CA ALA A 41 -12.86 -2.14 -21.06
C ALA A 41 -13.58 -2.24 -19.71
N ALA A 42 -14.55 -1.38 -19.44
CA ALA A 42 -15.34 -1.42 -18.22
C ALA A 42 -16.12 -2.73 -18.07
N VAL A 43 -16.81 -3.18 -19.13
CA VAL A 43 -17.57 -4.44 -19.13
C VAL A 43 -16.64 -5.63 -18.93
N SER A 44 -15.54 -5.70 -19.68
CA SER A 44 -14.54 -6.77 -19.52
C SER A 44 -13.94 -6.78 -18.12
N GLY A 45 -13.61 -5.61 -17.56
CA GLY A 45 -13.13 -5.46 -16.20
C GLY A 45 -14.15 -5.95 -15.16
N ALA A 46 -15.42 -5.60 -15.32
CA ALA A 46 -16.51 -6.06 -14.45
C ALA A 46 -16.69 -7.59 -14.50
N ILE A 47 -16.62 -8.18 -15.68
CA ILE A 47 -16.70 -9.65 -15.86
C ILE A 47 -15.54 -10.33 -15.14
N LEU A 48 -14.29 -9.85 -15.28
CA LEU A 48 -13.13 -10.41 -14.60
C LEU A 48 -13.25 -10.29 -13.07
N LEU A 49 -13.76 -9.16 -12.57
CA LEU A 49 -14.00 -8.97 -11.14
C LEU A 49 -15.08 -9.91 -10.62
N ALA A 50 -16.16 -10.11 -11.37
CA ALA A 50 -17.22 -11.07 -11.02
C ALA A 50 -16.71 -12.51 -11.02
N ALA A 51 -15.91 -12.90 -12.03
CA ALA A 51 -15.26 -14.20 -12.08
C ALA A 51 -14.33 -14.43 -10.90
N ALA A 52 -13.50 -13.44 -10.57
CA ALA A 52 -12.60 -13.48 -9.41
C ALA A 52 -13.39 -13.66 -8.10
N TRP A 53 -14.48 -12.90 -7.93
CA TRP A 53 -15.36 -13.04 -6.77
C TRP A 53 -15.98 -14.43 -6.67
N GLY A 54 -16.45 -15.00 -7.78
CA GLY A 54 -16.98 -16.37 -7.85
C GLY A 54 -15.92 -17.41 -7.45
N LEU A 55 -14.71 -17.30 -8.00
CA LEU A 55 -13.61 -18.20 -7.67
C LEU A 55 -13.21 -18.13 -6.19
N PHE A 56 -13.16 -16.93 -5.59
CA PHE A 56 -12.91 -16.78 -4.15
C PHE A 56 -14.03 -17.39 -3.30
N ARG A 57 -15.27 -17.43 -3.78
CA ARG A 57 -16.39 -18.10 -3.09
C ARG A 57 -16.29 -19.62 -3.15
N VAL A 58 -15.82 -20.15 -4.27
CA VAL A 58 -15.62 -21.61 -4.44
C VAL A 58 -14.44 -22.09 -3.60
N ASP A 59 -13.37 -21.31 -3.50
CA ASP A 59 -12.19 -21.66 -2.69
C ASP A 59 -12.49 -21.69 -1.17
N GLY A 60 -13.53 -20.98 -0.73
CA GLY A 60 -14.05 -21.00 0.65
C GLY A 60 -13.01 -20.72 1.72
N ASP A 61 -12.25 -21.74 2.10
CA ASP A 61 -11.28 -21.70 3.19
C ASP A 61 -9.82 -21.45 2.75
N GLY A 62 -9.57 -21.17 1.45
CA GLY A 62 -8.22 -20.93 0.92
C GLY A 62 -7.40 -22.22 0.79
N GLU A 63 -8.05 -23.37 0.68
CA GLU A 63 -7.37 -24.66 0.51
C GLU A 63 -6.80 -24.87 -0.91
N GLN A 64 -7.40 -24.20 -1.90
CA GLN A 64 -7.01 -24.31 -3.31
C GLN A 64 -6.11 -23.15 -3.73
N LEU A 65 -4.84 -23.21 -3.37
CA LEU A 65 -3.87 -22.13 -3.61
C LEU A 65 -3.86 -21.64 -5.08
N PHE A 66 -3.97 -22.58 -6.06
CA PHE A 66 -4.03 -22.21 -7.47
C PHE A 66 -5.26 -21.36 -7.79
N VAL A 67 -6.44 -21.75 -7.32
CA VAL A 67 -7.71 -21.01 -7.53
C VAL A 67 -7.64 -19.64 -6.89
N ALA A 68 -7.12 -19.53 -5.67
CA ALA A 68 -6.94 -18.27 -4.97
C ALA A 68 -6.00 -17.31 -5.73
N GLN A 69 -4.89 -17.82 -6.27
CA GLN A 69 -3.94 -16.99 -7.04
C GLN A 69 -4.50 -16.60 -8.41
N LEU A 70 -5.19 -17.50 -9.10
CA LEU A 70 -5.88 -17.20 -10.34
C LEU A 70 -6.96 -16.12 -10.11
N ALA A 71 -7.77 -16.26 -9.08
CA ALA A 71 -8.79 -15.27 -8.72
C ALA A 71 -8.16 -13.89 -8.41
N LEU A 72 -7.03 -13.87 -7.71
CA LEU A 72 -6.28 -12.64 -7.44
C LEU A 72 -5.78 -11.99 -8.73
N ALA A 73 -5.19 -12.77 -9.63
CA ALA A 73 -4.69 -12.26 -10.91
C ALA A 73 -5.83 -11.71 -11.80
N LEU A 74 -6.96 -12.42 -11.88
CA LEU A 74 -8.16 -11.95 -12.59
C LEU A 74 -8.71 -10.66 -11.98
N SER A 75 -8.73 -10.57 -10.65
CA SER A 75 -9.19 -9.36 -9.97
C SER A 75 -8.29 -8.17 -10.28
N ILE A 76 -6.97 -8.33 -10.24
CA ILE A 76 -6.03 -7.25 -10.60
C ILE A 76 -6.22 -6.83 -12.05
N ALA A 77 -6.33 -7.79 -12.97
CA ALA A 77 -6.60 -7.51 -14.38
C ALA A 77 -7.91 -6.73 -14.57
N GLY A 78 -8.98 -7.15 -13.90
CA GLY A 78 -10.27 -6.47 -13.92
C GLY A 78 -10.18 -5.03 -13.39
N GLN A 79 -9.45 -4.82 -12.30
CA GLN A 79 -9.20 -3.48 -11.74
C GLN A 79 -8.43 -2.59 -12.72
N CYS A 80 -7.40 -3.11 -13.38
CA CYS A 80 -6.64 -2.37 -14.39
C CYS A 80 -7.53 -1.93 -15.56
N LEU A 81 -8.40 -2.82 -16.06
CA LEU A 81 -9.34 -2.48 -17.14
C LEU A 81 -10.38 -1.45 -16.71
N MET A 82 -10.89 -1.54 -15.48
CA MET A 82 -11.81 -0.54 -14.93
C MET A 82 -11.14 0.83 -14.81
N LEU A 83 -9.90 0.87 -14.30
CA LEU A 83 -9.15 2.12 -14.18
C LEU A 83 -8.79 2.70 -15.56
N TYR A 84 -8.43 1.84 -16.52
CA TYR A 84 -8.23 2.27 -17.90
C TYR A 84 -9.48 2.90 -18.49
N ALA A 85 -10.65 2.25 -18.35
CA ALA A 85 -11.92 2.80 -18.82
C ALA A 85 -12.25 4.16 -18.19
N MET A 86 -11.92 4.34 -16.92
CA MET A 86 -12.10 5.63 -16.23
C MET A 86 -11.10 6.69 -16.72
N SER A 87 -9.86 6.29 -17.04
CA SER A 87 -8.82 7.21 -17.49
C SER A 87 -9.12 7.85 -18.85
N GLU A 88 -9.85 7.19 -19.73
CA GLU A 88 -10.26 7.71 -21.04
C GLU A 88 -11.13 8.99 -20.93
N HIS A 89 -11.88 9.12 -19.83
CA HIS A 89 -12.77 10.26 -19.58
C HIS A 89 -12.23 11.25 -18.55
N ALA A 90 -11.20 10.87 -17.82
CA ALA A 90 -10.64 11.68 -16.75
C ALA A 90 -9.63 12.69 -17.32
N ARG A 91 -9.77 13.95 -16.91
CA ARG A 91 -8.79 14.99 -17.20
C ARG A 91 -7.82 15.10 -15.99
N GLY A 92 -6.78 14.27 -16.01
CA GLY A 92 -5.73 14.32 -14.99
C GLY A 92 -5.69 13.10 -14.04
N ILE A 93 -4.67 13.04 -13.19
CA ILE A 93 -4.41 11.92 -12.30
C ILE A 93 -5.33 11.93 -11.06
N ALA A 94 -5.70 13.10 -10.54
CA ALA A 94 -6.52 13.21 -9.34
C ALA A 94 -7.90 12.52 -9.47
N PRO A 95 -8.67 12.68 -10.57
CA PRO A 95 -9.90 11.95 -10.79
C PRO A 95 -9.69 10.43 -10.88
N ILE A 96 -8.61 9.98 -11.56
CA ILE A 96 -8.28 8.55 -11.68
C ILE A 96 -7.96 7.97 -10.31
N ALA A 97 -7.15 8.65 -9.52
CA ALA A 97 -6.82 8.23 -8.16
C ALA A 97 -8.05 8.21 -7.25
N SER A 98 -8.97 9.17 -7.39
CA SER A 98 -10.25 9.18 -6.65
C SER A 98 -11.14 8.01 -7.06
N ALA A 99 -11.21 7.69 -8.35
CA ALA A 99 -11.93 6.53 -8.85
C ALA A 99 -11.30 5.21 -8.36
N ALA A 100 -9.96 5.13 -8.37
CA ALA A 100 -9.24 4.01 -7.80
C ALA A 100 -9.52 3.84 -6.30
N LEU A 101 -9.56 4.92 -5.53
CA LEU A 101 -9.93 4.91 -4.11
C LEU A 101 -11.32 4.31 -3.90
N LEU A 102 -12.32 4.76 -4.66
CA LEU A 102 -13.68 4.24 -4.58
C LEU A 102 -13.74 2.75 -4.94
N LEU A 103 -13.13 2.37 -6.07
CA LEU A 103 -13.07 0.97 -6.52
C LEU A 103 -12.42 0.09 -5.46
N GLN A 104 -11.26 0.47 -4.96
CA GLN A 104 -10.52 -0.32 -3.97
C GLN A 104 -11.27 -0.40 -2.63
N SER A 105 -11.96 0.66 -2.21
CA SER A 105 -12.77 0.65 -0.99
C SER A 105 -13.95 -0.32 -1.12
N VAL A 106 -14.63 -0.32 -2.27
CA VAL A 106 -15.70 -1.29 -2.54
C VAL A 106 -15.16 -2.71 -2.55
N LEU A 107 -14.05 -2.96 -3.22
CA LEU A 107 -13.44 -4.30 -3.29
C LEU A 107 -12.94 -4.80 -1.93
N ALA A 108 -12.41 -3.92 -1.08
CA ALA A 108 -12.00 -4.27 0.29
C ALA A 108 -13.17 -4.78 1.13
N LEU A 109 -14.39 -4.30 0.88
CA LEU A 109 -15.59 -4.74 1.58
C LEU A 109 -16.25 -5.96 0.90
N ALA A 110 -16.35 -5.95 -0.43
CA ALA A 110 -17.12 -6.93 -1.20
C ALA A 110 -16.39 -8.27 -1.39
N MET A 111 -15.06 -8.25 -1.56
CA MET A 111 -14.31 -9.48 -1.86
C MET A 111 -14.19 -10.38 -0.62
N PRO A 112 -14.42 -11.69 -0.74
CA PRO A 112 -14.40 -12.58 0.42
C PRO A 112 -12.99 -12.95 0.90
N ASN A 113 -11.98 -12.88 0.02
CA ASN A 113 -10.61 -13.30 0.33
C ASN A 113 -9.86 -12.29 1.20
N ARG A 114 -9.18 -12.76 2.26
CA ARG A 114 -8.45 -11.92 3.22
C ARG A 114 -7.26 -11.19 2.60
N LEU A 115 -6.48 -11.87 1.75
CA LEU A 115 -5.34 -11.26 1.07
C LEU A 115 -5.81 -10.17 0.12
N HIS A 116 -6.86 -10.43 -0.65
CA HIS A 116 -7.45 -9.45 -1.55
C HIS A 116 -7.91 -8.19 -0.78
N ARG A 117 -8.62 -8.35 0.34
CA ARG A 117 -9.03 -7.22 1.20
C ARG A 117 -7.83 -6.40 1.69
N THR A 118 -6.76 -7.07 2.13
CA THR A 118 -5.52 -6.40 2.57
C THR A 118 -4.91 -5.59 1.43
N LEU A 119 -4.78 -6.17 0.23
CA LEU A 119 -4.23 -5.49 -0.94
C LEU A 119 -5.14 -4.34 -1.40
N SER A 120 -6.45 -4.55 -1.45
CA SER A 120 -7.39 -3.47 -1.82
C SER A 120 -7.31 -2.30 -0.84
N THR A 121 -7.19 -2.56 0.46
CA THR A 121 -7.05 -1.47 1.44
C THR A 121 -5.71 -0.77 1.32
N LEU A 122 -4.62 -1.50 1.04
CA LEU A 122 -3.33 -0.91 0.73
C LEU A 122 -3.43 0.00 -0.50
N PHE A 123 -4.01 -0.48 -1.59
CA PHE A 123 -4.18 0.32 -2.81
C PHE A 123 -5.15 1.50 -2.61
N ALA A 124 -6.18 1.35 -1.77
CA ALA A 124 -7.05 2.46 -1.38
C ALA A 124 -6.27 3.56 -0.65
N SER A 125 -5.38 3.21 0.29
CA SER A 125 -4.55 4.20 1.00
C SER A 125 -3.56 4.90 0.06
N ILE A 126 -2.98 4.19 -0.89
CA ILE A 126 -2.11 4.77 -1.93
C ILE A 126 -2.92 5.70 -2.83
N ALA A 127 -4.08 5.26 -3.29
CA ALA A 127 -4.96 6.06 -4.15
C ALA A 127 -5.44 7.33 -3.44
N TRP A 128 -5.76 7.25 -2.14
CA TRP A 128 -6.08 8.41 -1.30
C TRP A 128 -4.93 9.41 -1.25
N ALA A 129 -3.70 8.95 -0.97
CA ALA A 129 -2.53 9.83 -0.91
C ALA A 129 -2.24 10.49 -2.27
N LEU A 130 -2.38 9.74 -3.38
CA LEU A 130 -2.21 10.28 -4.73
C LEU A 130 -3.32 11.27 -5.10
N ALA A 131 -4.59 10.94 -4.79
CA ALA A 131 -5.72 11.84 -5.06
C ALA A 131 -5.54 13.19 -4.35
N LEU A 132 -5.18 13.17 -3.06
CA LEU A 132 -4.90 14.39 -2.30
C LEU A 132 -3.71 15.16 -2.88
N ARG A 133 -2.61 14.46 -3.17
CA ARG A 133 -1.43 15.08 -3.73
C ARG A 133 -1.76 15.85 -5.01
N PHE A 134 -2.38 15.18 -5.98
CA PHE A 134 -2.66 15.79 -7.28
C PHE A 134 -3.79 16.82 -7.22
N ALA A 135 -4.74 16.67 -6.28
CA ALA A 135 -5.77 17.69 -6.06
C ALA A 135 -5.23 18.98 -5.42
N LEU A 136 -4.26 18.87 -4.49
CA LEU A 136 -3.76 20.02 -3.75
C LEU A 136 -2.58 20.71 -4.45
N PHE A 137 -1.72 19.96 -5.15
CA PHE A 137 -0.46 20.47 -5.69
C PHE A 137 -0.38 20.39 -7.23
N GLY A 138 -1.43 19.89 -7.88
CA GLY A 138 -1.48 19.74 -9.33
C GLY A 138 -0.61 18.60 -9.86
N GLU A 139 -0.63 18.44 -11.16
CA GLU A 139 0.14 17.42 -11.86
C GLU A 139 1.56 17.93 -12.16
N PRO A 140 2.58 17.04 -12.13
CA PRO A 140 3.93 17.45 -12.51
C PRO A 140 3.97 17.82 -14.00
N ASP A 141 4.49 19.01 -14.28
CA ASP A 141 4.51 19.59 -15.63
C ASP A 141 5.41 18.86 -16.65
N HIS A 142 6.18 17.85 -16.21
CA HIS A 142 6.99 17.07 -17.17
C HIS A 142 6.16 16.29 -18.20
N TRP A 143 4.88 16.10 -17.96
CA TRP A 143 3.95 15.52 -18.92
C TRP A 143 3.46 16.55 -19.93
N ARG A 144 3.69 17.84 -19.66
CA ARG A 144 3.37 18.98 -20.52
C ARG A 144 4.61 19.67 -21.14
N GLY A 145 5.82 19.20 -20.82
CA GLY A 145 7.07 19.75 -21.38
C GLY A 145 7.58 21.02 -20.70
N ASP A 146 6.89 21.57 -19.73
CA ASP A 146 7.34 22.72 -18.95
C ASP A 146 8.04 22.29 -17.66
N ASN A 147 9.30 22.72 -17.50
CA ASN A 147 10.16 22.37 -16.38
C ASN A 147 9.88 23.14 -15.07
N ALA A 148 8.78 23.85 -14.99
CA ALA A 148 8.41 24.63 -13.82
C ALA A 148 7.52 23.83 -12.86
N ALA A 149 8.07 22.80 -12.23
CA ALA A 149 7.44 22.21 -11.06
C ALA A 149 7.38 23.31 -9.98
N HIS A 150 6.19 23.75 -9.64
CA HIS A 150 5.98 24.64 -8.50
C HIS A 150 6.30 23.82 -7.23
N ALA A 151 7.51 24.04 -6.71
CA ALA A 151 7.90 23.44 -5.44
C ALA A 151 6.91 23.91 -4.36
N ALA A 152 6.16 22.95 -3.79
CA ALA A 152 5.29 23.27 -2.68
C ALA A 152 6.12 23.84 -1.52
N SER A 153 5.62 24.87 -0.86
CA SER A 153 6.26 25.37 0.34
C SER A 153 6.33 24.25 1.39
N LEU A 154 7.37 24.23 2.22
CA LEU A 154 7.53 23.22 3.26
C LEU A 154 6.26 23.06 4.14
N PRO A 155 5.60 24.15 4.61
CA PRO A 155 4.36 24.01 5.38
C PRO A 155 3.22 23.32 4.60
N ALA A 156 3.08 23.63 3.31
CA ALA A 156 2.05 23.01 2.47
C ALA A 156 2.33 21.53 2.26
N ALA A 157 3.60 21.16 2.04
CA ALA A 157 4.02 19.78 1.88
C ALA A 157 3.81 18.96 3.17
N LEU A 158 4.14 19.52 4.33
CA LEU A 158 3.87 18.90 5.63
C LEU A 158 2.37 18.74 5.89
N ALA A 159 1.58 19.77 5.59
CA ALA A 159 0.13 19.69 5.70
C ALA A 159 -0.44 18.58 4.79
N GLY A 160 -0.01 18.51 3.53
CA GLY A 160 -0.41 17.46 2.60
C GLY A 160 -0.06 16.06 3.11
N TRP A 161 1.14 15.90 3.70
CA TRP A 161 1.55 14.64 4.30
C TRP A 161 0.64 14.25 5.50
N VAL A 162 0.33 15.20 6.38
CA VAL A 162 -0.58 14.99 7.52
C VAL A 162 -1.98 14.65 7.03
N PHE A 163 -2.50 15.34 6.03
CA PHE A 163 -3.82 15.04 5.45
C PHE A 163 -3.85 13.66 4.76
N ALA A 164 -2.76 13.24 4.12
CA ALA A 164 -2.70 11.91 3.51
C ALA A 164 -2.68 10.79 4.56
N TRP A 165 -1.85 10.91 5.58
CA TRP A 165 -1.57 9.80 6.50
C TRP A 165 -2.21 9.95 7.89
N GLY A 166 -2.63 11.13 8.26
CA GLY A 166 -3.37 11.39 9.51
C GLY A 166 -4.64 10.56 9.63
N PRO A 167 -5.54 10.54 8.62
CA PRO A 167 -6.73 9.70 8.66
C PRO A 167 -6.42 8.20 8.76
N VAL A 168 -5.35 7.72 8.08
CA VAL A 168 -4.91 6.33 8.18
C VAL A 168 -4.44 5.99 9.60
N ALA A 169 -3.60 6.84 10.19
CA ALA A 169 -3.13 6.68 11.56
C ALA A 169 -4.27 6.75 12.59
N ALA A 170 -5.21 7.69 12.41
CA ALA A 170 -6.39 7.82 13.26
C ALA A 170 -7.29 6.58 13.15
N GLY A 171 -7.54 6.09 11.93
CA GLY A 171 -8.29 4.87 11.68
C GLY A 171 -7.66 3.64 12.34
N LEU A 172 -6.33 3.52 12.26
CA LEU A 172 -5.58 2.45 12.94
C LEU A 172 -5.69 2.56 14.46
N ALA A 173 -5.50 3.76 15.01
CA ALA A 173 -5.62 3.98 16.45
C ALA A 173 -7.03 3.65 16.96
N TRP A 174 -8.06 4.02 16.20
CA TRP A 174 -9.44 3.66 16.49
C TRP A 174 -9.66 2.14 16.41
N ALA A 175 -9.21 1.48 15.35
CA ALA A 175 -9.36 0.04 15.15
C ALA A 175 -8.69 -0.77 16.27
N ILE A 176 -7.49 -0.37 16.70
CA ILE A 176 -6.76 -1.00 17.82
C ILE A 176 -7.54 -0.84 19.13
N ARG A 177 -8.01 0.37 19.44
CA ARG A 177 -8.76 0.63 20.67
C ARG A 177 -10.09 -0.11 20.74
N THR A 178 -10.69 -0.42 19.60
CA THR A 178 -12.01 -1.06 19.50
C THR A 178 -11.93 -2.55 19.12
N GLU A 179 -10.72 -3.13 19.09
CA GLU A 179 -10.50 -4.52 18.63
C GLU A 179 -11.40 -5.54 19.35
N ALA A 180 -11.48 -5.48 20.67
CA ALA A 180 -12.33 -6.37 21.45
C ALA A 180 -13.81 -6.27 21.04
N GLY A 181 -14.29 -5.05 20.80
CA GLY A 181 -15.68 -4.79 20.45
C GLY A 181 -16.08 -5.33 19.07
N TRP A 182 -15.28 -5.07 18.03
CA TRP A 182 -15.61 -5.57 16.69
C TRP A 182 -15.31 -7.07 16.53
N THR A 183 -14.35 -7.60 17.31
CA THR A 183 -14.11 -9.05 17.37
C THR A 183 -15.28 -9.78 18.00
N ALA A 184 -15.80 -9.27 19.12
CA ALA A 184 -16.98 -9.86 19.78
C ALA A 184 -18.24 -9.83 18.89
N ARG A 185 -18.36 -8.86 17.99
CA ARG A 185 -19.45 -8.76 17.00
C ARG A 185 -19.26 -9.65 15.77
N GLY A 186 -18.18 -10.43 15.68
CA GLY A 186 -17.89 -11.30 14.55
C GLY A 186 -17.34 -10.59 13.31
N TRP A 187 -16.90 -9.32 13.41
CA TRP A 187 -16.41 -8.53 12.27
C TRP A 187 -14.90 -8.74 11.99
N ALA A 188 -14.22 -9.55 12.80
CA ALA A 188 -12.81 -9.85 12.65
C ALA A 188 -12.39 -10.33 11.24
N PRO A 189 -13.15 -11.20 10.54
CA PRO A 189 -12.78 -11.67 9.20
C PRO A 189 -12.75 -10.55 8.15
N VAL A 190 -13.48 -9.46 8.38
CA VAL A 190 -13.53 -8.30 7.49
C VAL A 190 -12.53 -7.24 7.92
N LEU A 191 -12.55 -6.84 9.20
CA LEU A 191 -11.77 -5.70 9.67
C LEU A 191 -10.28 -6.00 9.83
N ARG A 192 -9.88 -7.22 10.24
CA ARG A 192 -8.44 -7.55 10.35
C ARG A 192 -7.67 -7.38 9.05
N PRO A 193 -8.13 -7.92 7.89
CA PRO A 193 -7.47 -7.67 6.62
C PRO A 193 -7.40 -6.18 6.24
N ILE A 194 -8.46 -5.41 6.51
CA ILE A 194 -8.50 -3.97 6.27
C ILE A 194 -7.44 -3.26 7.12
N VAL A 195 -7.41 -3.55 8.41
CA VAL A 195 -6.40 -2.98 9.32
C VAL A 195 -4.98 -3.35 8.89
N ASN A 196 -4.75 -4.60 8.44
CA ASN A 196 -3.46 -5.03 7.92
C ASN A 196 -3.06 -4.22 6.67
N GLY A 197 -3.99 -3.96 5.76
CA GLY A 197 -3.75 -3.12 4.59
C GLY A 197 -3.40 -1.68 4.96
N LEU A 198 -4.06 -1.09 5.95
CA LEU A 198 -3.73 0.23 6.48
C LEU A 198 -2.34 0.28 7.13
N ILE A 199 -1.96 -0.76 7.90
CA ILE A 199 -0.63 -0.86 8.52
C ILE A 199 0.46 -0.91 7.44
N VAL A 200 0.29 -1.76 6.42
CA VAL A 200 1.25 -1.84 5.31
C VAL A 200 1.29 -0.52 4.54
N GLY A 201 0.13 0.12 4.30
CA GLY A 201 0.04 1.45 3.70
C GLY A 201 0.86 2.48 4.48
N LEU A 202 0.68 2.55 5.80
CA LEU A 202 1.41 3.47 6.66
C LEU A 202 2.92 3.15 6.70
N ALA A 203 3.30 1.86 6.66
CA ALA A 203 4.70 1.44 6.63
C ALA A 203 5.43 1.89 5.36
N PHE A 204 4.73 1.92 4.21
CA PHE A 204 5.28 2.33 2.92
C PHE A 204 4.80 3.71 2.47
N ALA A 205 4.37 4.55 3.41
CA ALA A 205 3.80 5.88 3.17
C ALA A 205 4.59 6.76 2.19
N THR A 206 5.93 6.67 2.19
CA THR A 206 6.78 7.47 1.31
C THR A 206 6.57 7.21 -0.16
N LEU A 207 6.25 5.98 -0.56
CA LEU A 207 6.11 5.64 -1.96
C LEU A 207 4.96 6.40 -2.63
N ALA A 208 3.90 6.69 -1.86
CA ALA A 208 2.74 7.40 -2.36
C ALA A 208 2.75 8.90 -2.03
N SER A 209 3.43 9.30 -0.97
CA SER A 209 3.50 10.68 -0.50
C SER A 209 4.87 11.31 -0.67
N GLN A 210 5.68 10.82 -1.59
CA GLN A 210 6.90 11.54 -1.96
C GLN A 210 6.53 12.96 -2.34
N PRO A 211 7.15 13.92 -1.63
CA PRO A 211 6.66 15.27 -1.71
C PRO A 211 6.97 15.84 -3.08
N PHE A 212 6.04 16.27 -3.65
CA PHE A 212 5.64 17.54 -4.15
C PHE A 212 6.65 18.23 -5.09
N GLU A 213 7.92 17.82 -5.19
CA GLU A 213 8.87 18.47 -6.07
C GLU A 213 9.25 17.65 -7.31
N SER A 214 9.31 16.35 -7.21
CA SER A 214 9.52 15.49 -8.39
C SER A 214 9.08 14.09 -8.11
N PHE A 215 8.07 13.61 -8.81
CA PHE A 215 7.78 12.18 -8.86
C PHE A 215 8.86 11.51 -9.72
N ARG A 216 10.01 11.26 -9.13
CA ARG A 216 11.03 10.41 -9.73
C ARG A 216 11.03 9.10 -8.97
N LEU A 217 10.46 8.08 -9.58
CA LEU A 217 10.49 6.71 -9.05
C LEU A 217 11.93 6.21 -8.89
N PHE A 218 12.86 6.69 -9.74
CA PHE A 218 14.26 6.28 -9.75
C PHE A 218 15.15 7.47 -10.06
N GLY A 219 15.97 7.86 -9.11
CA GLY A 219 17.08 8.77 -9.31
C GLY A 219 16.72 10.26 -9.31
N GLY A 220 17.23 10.97 -8.35
CA GLY A 220 17.17 12.42 -8.18
C GLY A 220 17.64 12.77 -6.78
N SER A 221 18.31 13.91 -6.61
CA SER A 221 18.61 14.43 -5.28
C SER A 221 17.28 14.72 -4.55
N GLU A 222 17.06 14.09 -3.41
CA GLU A 222 15.91 14.44 -2.58
C GLU A 222 16.08 15.87 -2.08
N PRO A 223 15.03 16.70 -2.12
CA PRO A 223 15.12 18.04 -1.60
C PRO A 223 15.47 17.99 -0.10
N SER A 224 16.60 18.55 0.25
CA SER A 224 17.03 18.67 1.63
C SER A 224 16.64 20.06 2.15
N VAL A 225 15.86 20.12 3.20
CA VAL A 225 15.57 21.36 3.90
C VAL A 225 16.63 21.54 4.99
N GLY A 226 17.50 22.53 4.84
CA GLY A 226 18.59 22.79 5.78
C GLY A 226 19.59 21.61 5.91
N GLY A 227 19.77 20.81 4.84
CA GLY A 227 20.65 19.62 4.87
C GLY A 227 20.03 18.38 5.52
N LEU A 228 18.79 18.45 5.98
CA LEU A 228 18.07 17.33 6.56
C LEU A 228 17.18 16.69 5.50
N ALA A 229 17.31 15.38 5.34
CA ALA A 229 16.39 14.57 4.52
C ALA A 229 15.08 14.34 5.29
N LEU A 230 14.23 15.37 5.32
CA LEU A 230 13.01 15.39 6.14
C LEU A 230 12.03 14.27 5.75
N TRP A 231 11.91 13.98 4.46
CA TRP A 231 10.90 13.04 3.97
C TRP A 231 11.20 11.58 4.32
N PRO A 232 12.40 11.05 4.13
CA PRO A 232 12.76 9.76 4.64
C PRO A 232 12.59 9.63 6.16
N LEU A 233 12.84 10.73 6.91
CA LEU A 233 12.62 10.74 8.36
C LEU A 233 11.14 10.61 8.72
N LEU A 234 10.25 11.40 8.09
CA LEU A 234 8.81 11.31 8.29
C LEU A 234 8.27 9.92 7.94
N SER A 235 8.83 9.30 6.89
CA SER A 235 8.45 7.96 6.48
C SER A 235 8.94 6.89 7.43
N ALA A 236 10.14 7.05 7.99
CA ALA A 236 10.62 6.18 9.06
C ALA A 236 9.73 6.29 10.30
N LEU A 237 9.26 7.49 10.67
CA LEU A 237 8.32 7.70 11.77
C LEU A 237 6.96 7.04 11.49
N SER A 238 6.43 7.13 10.27
CA SER A 238 5.20 6.43 9.88
C SER A 238 5.36 4.93 9.96
N ALA A 239 6.48 4.39 9.47
CA ALA A 239 6.79 2.97 9.54
C ALA A 239 6.96 2.48 10.99
N LEU A 240 7.53 3.29 11.89
CA LEU A 240 7.56 3.01 13.33
C LEU A 240 6.15 2.96 13.93
N GLY A 241 5.27 3.88 13.54
CA GLY A 241 3.86 3.83 13.91
C GLY A 241 3.19 2.53 13.45
N ALA A 242 3.50 2.07 12.23
CA ALA A 242 3.02 0.80 11.70
C ALA A 242 3.57 -0.40 12.49
N VAL A 243 4.85 -0.39 12.92
CA VAL A 243 5.42 -1.41 13.81
C VAL A 243 4.66 -1.45 15.14
N ALA A 244 4.42 -0.29 15.75
CA ALA A 244 3.68 -0.21 17.01
C ALA A 244 2.25 -0.74 16.87
N ALA A 245 1.56 -0.44 15.74
CA ALA A 245 0.23 -0.97 15.45
C ALA A 245 0.23 -2.48 15.25
N ALA A 246 1.19 -3.02 14.48
CA ALA A 246 1.33 -4.47 14.27
C ALA A 246 1.66 -5.22 15.58
N PHE A 247 2.48 -4.60 16.44
CA PHE A 247 2.79 -5.11 17.79
C PHE A 247 1.53 -5.14 18.67
N ALA A 248 0.78 -4.04 18.74
CA ALA A 248 -0.45 -3.95 19.52
C ALA A 248 -1.48 -5.02 19.12
N LEU A 249 -1.53 -5.35 17.82
CA LEU A 249 -2.41 -6.41 17.27
C LEU A 249 -1.78 -7.81 17.31
N ARG A 250 -0.59 -7.97 17.91
CA ARG A 250 0.14 -9.25 18.07
C ARG A 250 0.39 -9.98 16.74
N GLN A 251 0.60 -9.25 15.65
CA GLN A 251 0.80 -9.81 14.31
C GLN A 251 2.29 -9.85 13.94
N ARG A 252 3.00 -10.93 14.34
CA ARG A 252 4.46 -11.07 14.17
C ARG A 252 4.93 -10.93 12.72
N ALA A 253 4.24 -11.56 11.77
CA ALA A 253 4.62 -11.48 10.35
C ALA A 253 4.49 -10.05 9.81
N LEU A 254 3.40 -9.34 10.14
CA LEU A 254 3.18 -7.97 9.75
C LEU A 254 4.20 -7.03 10.40
N MET A 255 4.54 -7.27 11.66
CA MET A 255 5.59 -6.53 12.36
C MET A 255 6.95 -6.68 11.66
N ALA A 256 7.31 -7.88 11.21
CA ALA A 256 8.54 -8.10 10.45
C ALA A 256 8.56 -7.29 9.14
N VAL A 257 7.45 -7.25 8.40
CA VAL A 257 7.30 -6.43 7.18
C VAL A 257 7.49 -4.95 7.50
N CYS A 258 6.88 -4.45 8.59
CA CYS A 258 7.02 -3.06 9.01
C CYS A 258 8.46 -2.72 9.45
N VAL A 259 9.15 -3.63 10.14
CA VAL A 259 10.57 -3.45 10.51
C VAL A 259 11.44 -3.35 9.25
N ILE A 260 11.21 -4.19 8.24
CA ILE A 260 11.92 -4.08 6.96
C ILE A 260 11.67 -2.71 6.31
N ALA A 261 10.44 -2.20 6.35
CA ALA A 261 10.12 -0.87 5.85
C ALA A 261 10.88 0.23 6.62
N VAL A 262 10.92 0.16 7.97
CA VAL A 262 11.71 1.08 8.80
C VAL A 262 13.17 1.08 8.38
N LEU A 263 13.78 -0.11 8.24
CA LEU A 263 15.17 -0.24 7.82
C LEU A 263 15.41 0.37 6.43
N GLY A 264 14.47 0.16 5.49
CA GLY A 264 14.51 0.77 4.18
C GLY A 264 14.47 2.30 4.23
N HIS A 265 13.58 2.89 5.02
CA HIS A 265 13.46 4.35 5.19
C HIS A 265 14.67 4.95 5.91
N VAL A 266 15.20 4.26 6.93
CA VAL A 266 16.43 4.67 7.63
C VAL A 266 17.62 4.64 6.67
N SER A 267 17.75 3.60 5.85
CA SER A 267 18.79 3.51 4.83
C SER A 267 18.66 4.67 3.82
N ARG A 268 17.44 4.93 3.36
CA ARG A 268 17.18 6.05 2.45
C ARG A 268 17.53 7.40 3.08
N PHE A 269 17.17 7.62 4.35
CA PHE A 269 17.55 8.80 5.11
C PHE A 269 19.08 8.97 5.16
N TYR A 270 19.80 7.87 5.45
CA TYR A 270 21.26 7.89 5.49
C TYR A 270 21.88 8.32 4.16
N TYR A 271 21.38 7.81 3.03
CA TYR A 271 21.92 8.16 1.72
C TYR A 271 21.49 9.57 1.26
N ALA A 272 20.28 10.00 1.60
CA ALA A 272 19.79 11.32 1.24
C ALA A 272 20.40 12.45 2.07
N LEU A 273 20.98 12.15 3.24
CA LEU A 273 21.59 13.13 4.10
C LEU A 273 22.89 13.67 3.48
N GLY A 274 22.95 14.94 3.14
CA GLY A 274 24.13 15.62 2.58
C GLY A 274 25.24 15.95 3.59
N ALA A 275 25.31 15.22 4.72
CA ALA A 275 26.24 15.47 5.82
C ALA A 275 27.54 14.65 5.71
N SER A 276 28.56 15.02 6.48
CA SER A 276 29.82 14.26 6.59
C SER A 276 29.58 12.86 7.18
N LEU A 277 30.46 11.91 6.87
CA LEU A 277 30.38 10.55 7.38
C LEU A 277 30.31 10.49 8.92
N LEU A 278 31.01 11.39 9.60
CA LEU A 278 31.02 11.46 11.07
C LEU A 278 29.64 11.82 11.61
N ILE A 279 28.97 12.81 11.03
CA ILE A 279 27.60 13.21 11.40
C ILE A 279 26.63 12.06 11.10
N LYS A 280 26.76 11.42 9.94
CA LYS A 280 25.94 10.25 9.58
C LYS A 280 26.08 9.12 10.61
N SER A 281 27.32 8.81 11.01
CA SER A 281 27.59 7.77 12.00
C SER A 281 27.00 8.11 13.37
N ALA A 282 27.13 9.36 13.82
CA ALA A 282 26.56 9.82 15.08
C ALA A 282 25.03 9.74 15.09
N LEU A 283 24.38 10.15 13.99
CA LEU A 283 22.92 10.04 13.82
C LEU A 283 22.45 8.59 13.81
N MET A 284 23.16 7.70 13.11
CA MET A 284 22.82 6.26 13.10
C MET A 284 22.97 5.63 14.46
N LEU A 285 24.00 6.01 15.23
CA LEU A 285 24.18 5.56 16.61
C LEU A 285 23.02 6.03 17.50
N ALA A 286 22.63 7.30 17.39
CA ALA A 286 21.51 7.86 18.13
C ALA A 286 20.19 7.17 17.78
N MET A 287 19.92 6.93 16.50
CA MET A 287 18.75 6.19 16.04
C MET A 287 18.75 4.74 16.56
N GLY A 288 19.89 4.06 16.53
CA GLY A 288 20.06 2.73 17.09
C GLY A 288 19.75 2.69 18.59
N ALA A 289 20.23 3.68 19.34
CA ALA A 289 19.93 3.81 20.76
C ALA A 289 18.44 4.02 21.04
N VAL A 290 17.76 4.85 20.22
CA VAL A 290 16.30 5.07 20.31
C VAL A 290 15.54 3.78 20.02
N PHE A 291 15.95 2.99 19.02
CA PHE A 291 15.31 1.71 18.72
C PHE A 291 15.48 0.69 19.84
N ILE A 292 16.67 0.62 20.44
CA ILE A 292 16.92 -0.25 21.59
C ILE A 292 16.07 0.18 22.79
N ALA A 293 16.00 1.48 23.08
CA ALA A 293 15.15 2.01 24.15
C ALA A 293 13.66 1.71 23.90
N ALA A 294 13.17 1.91 22.68
CA ALA A 294 11.80 1.58 22.30
C ALA A 294 11.52 0.07 22.44
N ALA A 295 12.43 -0.80 21.99
CA ALA A 295 12.29 -2.23 22.13
C ALA A 295 12.20 -2.66 23.60
N ARG A 296 13.07 -2.12 24.47
CA ARG A 296 13.02 -2.38 25.92
C ARG A 296 11.73 -1.89 26.57
N ALA A 297 11.23 -0.71 26.16
CA ALA A 297 9.97 -0.18 26.67
C ALA A 297 8.75 -1.02 26.25
N LEU A 298 8.81 -1.67 25.09
CA LEU A 298 7.77 -2.58 24.65
C LEU A 298 7.83 -3.92 25.40
N ASP A 299 9.03 -4.46 25.59
CA ASP A 299 9.26 -5.71 26.32
C ASP A 299 8.81 -5.61 27.80
N SER A 300 9.08 -4.50 28.45
CA SER A 300 8.63 -4.26 29.84
C SER A 300 7.11 -4.22 30.00
N LYS A 301 6.35 -3.86 28.95
CA LYS A 301 4.89 -3.87 28.96
C LYS A 301 4.28 -5.26 28.71
N GLU A 302 5.04 -6.19 28.18
CA GLU A 302 4.57 -7.56 27.95
C GLU A 302 4.69 -8.42 29.22
N HIS A 303 5.50 -7.99 30.18
CA HIS A 303 5.75 -8.66 31.48
C HIS A 303 4.99 -8.02 32.66
N ALA A 304 4.30 -6.91 32.42
CA ALA A 304 3.44 -6.25 33.40
C ALA A 304 1.95 -6.56 33.13
#